data_f38a139043ae2d5b6d195adefb407082
#
_entry.id   f38a139043ae2d5b6d195adefb407082
#
_cell.length_a   1.000
_cell.length_b   1.000
_cell.length_c   1.000
_cell.angle_alpha   90.00
_cell.angle_beta   90.00
_cell.angle_gamma   90.00
#
_symmetry.space_group_name_H-M   'P 1'
#
loop_
_entity.id
_entity.type
_entity.pdbx_description
1 polymer ?
#
loop_
_entity_poly.entity_id
_entity_poly.type
_entity_poly.pdbx_seq_one_letter_code
_entity_poly.pdbx_strand_id
1 'polypeptide(L)'
;SNVAYQLLEGLVTSDSEGKLQPGVAESWENTPDFKTWTFHLRKDAKWSNGDPVTAHDFVFAWRRLVDPATAAPYASYLSYLQVENAQDIIDGKKKPAELGVEAKDDYTFVVHATNPVPYAVSLTTHQSLLPLPQKVVEKLGDAWVKKENYVGNGAYKLANHIINEKIEFERNPLYWNDKETVINSATFLAIENPSTDVARYRAGDLDMTSYALPPEQFAKLQKELPGEVFTTRTLATYSYELNNKKAPFDNVNIRKALNLSLDRHVITDKVLGQGQTPTYVFTPTYIEEGHFIQQPAYSKEPMAQRNEEAI
;
A
#
# COMPACT_ATOMS: atom_id res chain seq x y z
N SER A 1 -0.62 3.54 4.62
CA SER A 1 0.03 3.53 5.94
C SER A 1 -0.63 2.47 6.84
N ASN A 2 0.16 1.84 7.72
CA ASN A 2 -0.34 0.79 8.62
C ASN A 2 -1.51 1.26 9.50
N VAL A 3 -1.55 2.56 9.83
CA VAL A 3 -2.64 3.19 10.59
C VAL A 3 -3.98 3.10 9.87
N ALA A 4 -4.01 3.37 8.55
CA ALA A 4 -5.26 3.35 7.80
C ALA A 4 -5.93 1.96 7.82
N TYR A 5 -5.14 0.89 7.70
CA TYR A 5 -5.65 -0.48 7.72
C TYR A 5 -6.14 -0.97 9.09
N GLN A 6 -5.77 -0.28 10.18
CA GLN A 6 -6.33 -0.57 11.49
C GLN A 6 -7.72 0.05 11.66
N LEU A 7 -7.92 1.23 11.08
CA LEU A 7 -9.11 2.05 11.27
C LEU A 7 -10.17 1.84 10.18
N LEU A 8 -9.75 1.40 8.98
CA LEU A 8 -10.61 1.24 7.81
C LEU A 8 -10.35 -0.11 7.14
N GLU A 9 -11.41 -0.72 6.63
CA GLU A 9 -11.36 -1.91 5.79
C GLU A 9 -11.96 -1.62 4.42
N GLY A 10 -11.28 -2.10 3.37
CA GLY A 10 -11.69 -1.94 1.97
C GLY A 10 -12.61 -3.05 1.45
N LEU A 11 -12.81 -3.06 0.13
CA LEU A 11 -13.58 -4.13 -0.54
C LEU A 11 -12.96 -5.50 -0.26
N VAL A 12 -11.65 -5.60 -0.42
CA VAL A 12 -10.87 -6.83 -0.29
C VAL A 12 -9.67 -6.55 0.61
N THR A 13 -9.24 -7.53 1.37
CA THR A 13 -8.05 -7.50 2.20
C THR A 13 -7.09 -8.62 1.81
N SER A 14 -5.96 -8.72 2.48
CA SER A 14 -4.98 -9.80 2.28
C SER A 14 -4.64 -10.45 3.62
N ASP A 15 -4.43 -11.76 3.60
CA ASP A 15 -3.90 -12.48 4.76
C ASP A 15 -2.38 -12.29 4.90
N SER A 16 -1.78 -12.94 5.90
CA SER A 16 -0.34 -12.87 6.19
C SER A 16 0.55 -13.43 5.07
N GLU A 17 -0.01 -14.21 4.16
CA GLU A 17 0.68 -14.77 2.99
C GLU A 17 0.49 -13.92 1.73
N GLY A 18 -0.28 -12.82 1.83
CA GLY A 18 -0.61 -11.92 0.73
C GLY A 18 -1.76 -12.41 -0.15
N LYS A 19 -2.45 -13.49 0.24
CA LYS A 19 -3.60 -14.03 -0.48
C LYS A 19 -4.83 -13.15 -0.24
N LEU A 20 -5.55 -12.84 -1.31
CA LEU A 20 -6.75 -12.03 -1.25
C LEU A 20 -7.85 -12.69 -0.43
N GLN A 21 -8.46 -11.91 0.44
CA GLN A 21 -9.56 -12.31 1.31
C GLN A 21 -10.72 -11.33 1.17
N PRO A 22 -11.99 -11.79 1.31
CA PRO A 22 -13.14 -10.91 1.43
C PRO A 22 -12.97 -9.92 2.59
N GLY A 23 -13.23 -8.64 2.32
CA GLY A 23 -13.34 -7.58 3.31
C GLY A 23 -14.80 -7.13 3.43
N VAL A 24 -15.07 -5.84 3.16
CA VAL A 24 -16.44 -5.31 3.07
C VAL A 24 -17.21 -5.97 1.93
N ALA A 25 -16.54 -6.36 0.83
CA ALA A 25 -17.15 -7.19 -0.21
C ALA A 25 -17.06 -8.68 0.18
N GLU A 26 -18.22 -9.37 0.22
CA GLU A 26 -18.29 -10.82 0.43
C GLU A 26 -17.88 -11.60 -0.82
N SER A 27 -18.18 -11.04 -1.99
CA SER A 27 -17.90 -11.64 -3.29
C SER A 27 -17.81 -10.56 -4.37
N TRP A 28 -17.27 -10.96 -5.51
CA TRP A 28 -17.15 -10.11 -6.70
C TRP A 28 -17.22 -10.93 -7.97
N GLU A 29 -17.64 -10.28 -9.03
CA GLU A 29 -17.71 -10.86 -10.36
C GLU A 29 -17.29 -9.83 -11.41
N ASN A 30 -16.97 -10.29 -12.59
CA ASN A 30 -16.59 -9.43 -13.72
C ASN A 30 -17.25 -9.86 -15.02
N THR A 31 -17.36 -8.93 -15.95
CA THR A 31 -17.70 -9.26 -17.34
C THR A 31 -16.58 -10.04 -18.01
N PRO A 32 -16.88 -10.88 -19.05
CA PRO A 32 -15.86 -11.69 -19.72
C PRO A 32 -14.69 -10.89 -20.32
N ASP A 33 -14.88 -9.61 -20.60
CA ASP A 33 -13.86 -8.67 -21.09
C ASP A 33 -13.08 -7.97 -19.99
N PHE A 34 -13.32 -8.28 -18.71
CA PHE A 34 -12.69 -7.67 -17.53
C PHE A 34 -12.80 -6.14 -17.46
N LYS A 35 -13.85 -5.55 -18.05
CA LYS A 35 -14.07 -4.10 -18.03
C LYS A 35 -15.07 -3.65 -16.99
N THR A 36 -15.97 -4.52 -16.56
CA THR A 36 -16.92 -4.19 -15.48
C THR A 36 -16.72 -5.16 -14.33
N TRP A 37 -16.53 -4.61 -13.14
CA TRP A 37 -16.38 -5.34 -11.90
C TRP A 37 -17.52 -5.00 -10.97
N THR A 38 -18.20 -6.01 -10.44
CA THR A 38 -19.30 -5.86 -9.49
C THR A 38 -18.89 -6.48 -8.16
N PHE A 39 -18.95 -5.68 -7.12
CA PHE A 39 -18.65 -6.10 -5.75
C PHE A 39 -19.94 -6.16 -4.93
N HIS A 40 -20.22 -7.31 -4.35
CA HIS A 40 -21.37 -7.55 -3.47
C HIS A 40 -20.93 -7.31 -2.03
N LEU A 41 -21.46 -6.26 -1.41
CA LEU A 41 -21.07 -5.85 -0.06
C LEU A 41 -21.87 -6.59 1.00
N ARG A 42 -21.22 -6.87 2.13
CA ARG A 42 -21.84 -7.44 3.30
C ARG A 42 -22.82 -6.47 3.96
N LYS A 43 -23.91 -6.99 4.47
CA LYS A 43 -24.94 -6.17 5.12
C LYS A 43 -24.70 -5.93 6.60
N ASP A 44 -23.74 -6.63 7.19
CA ASP A 44 -23.35 -6.54 8.59
C ASP A 44 -22.16 -5.62 8.86
N ALA A 45 -21.51 -5.11 7.81
CA ALA A 45 -20.46 -4.11 7.94
C ALA A 45 -21.02 -2.78 8.46
N LYS A 46 -20.41 -2.25 9.52
CA LYS A 46 -20.83 -1.01 10.17
C LYS A 46 -19.66 -0.07 10.38
N TRP A 47 -19.96 1.19 10.29
CA TRP A 47 -19.13 2.24 10.81
C TRP A 47 -19.11 2.22 12.34
N SER A 48 -18.06 2.74 12.98
CA SER A 48 -17.91 2.77 14.43
C SER A 48 -18.97 3.61 15.17
N ASN A 49 -19.74 4.43 14.45
CA ASN A 49 -20.91 5.16 14.95
C ASN A 49 -22.23 4.37 14.82
N GLY A 50 -22.17 3.15 14.26
CA GLY A 50 -23.34 2.27 14.09
C GLY A 50 -24.05 2.36 12.75
N ASP A 51 -23.72 3.34 11.90
CA ASP A 51 -24.28 3.42 10.55
C ASP A 51 -23.81 2.24 9.68
N PRO A 52 -24.61 1.75 8.71
CA PRO A 52 -24.17 0.73 7.78
C PRO A 52 -23.06 1.27 6.85
N VAL A 53 -22.11 0.41 6.46
CA VAL A 53 -21.19 0.69 5.35
C VAL A 53 -21.88 0.32 4.05
N THR A 54 -21.93 1.25 3.11
CA THR A 54 -22.67 1.07 1.86
C THR A 54 -21.81 1.32 0.63
N ALA A 55 -22.30 0.91 -0.54
CA ALA A 55 -21.67 1.19 -1.82
C ALA A 55 -21.53 2.70 -2.09
N HIS A 56 -22.41 3.53 -1.53
CA HIS A 56 -22.32 4.98 -1.63
C HIS A 56 -21.07 5.54 -0.96
N ASP A 57 -20.60 4.95 0.14
CA ASP A 57 -19.37 5.35 0.82
C ASP A 57 -18.13 5.10 -0.05
N PHE A 58 -18.13 4.01 -0.82
CA PHE A 58 -17.08 3.72 -1.81
C PHE A 58 -17.13 4.67 -3.00
N VAL A 59 -18.32 4.91 -3.57
CA VAL A 59 -18.50 5.90 -4.66
C VAL A 59 -18.01 7.27 -4.21
N PHE A 60 -18.40 7.71 -3.04
CA PHE A 60 -17.97 8.98 -2.46
C PHE A 60 -16.45 9.05 -2.30
N ALA A 61 -15.85 8.02 -1.67
CA ALA A 61 -14.41 7.97 -1.42
C ALA A 61 -13.59 8.02 -2.72
N TRP A 62 -13.98 7.25 -3.75
CA TRP A 62 -13.24 7.18 -5.00
C TRP A 62 -13.41 8.44 -5.85
N ARG A 63 -14.60 9.07 -5.85
CA ARG A 63 -14.81 10.38 -6.47
C ARG A 63 -13.98 11.46 -5.80
N ARG A 64 -13.91 11.45 -4.46
CA ARG A 64 -13.09 12.37 -3.70
C ARG A 64 -11.58 12.16 -3.96
N LEU A 65 -11.14 10.91 -4.16
CA LEU A 65 -9.74 10.59 -4.46
C LEU A 65 -9.24 11.25 -5.75
N VAL A 66 -10.05 11.27 -6.81
CA VAL A 66 -9.66 11.86 -8.10
C VAL A 66 -10.01 13.34 -8.23
N ASP A 67 -10.75 13.91 -7.27
CA ASP A 67 -11.10 15.33 -7.28
C ASP A 67 -9.83 16.18 -7.11
N PRO A 68 -9.49 17.06 -8.08
CA PRO A 68 -8.35 17.97 -7.95
C PRO A 68 -8.39 18.84 -6.70
N ALA A 69 -9.59 19.19 -6.21
CA ALA A 69 -9.76 19.97 -4.98
C ALA A 69 -9.29 19.22 -3.73
N THR A 70 -9.28 17.89 -3.75
CA THR A 70 -8.76 17.06 -2.66
C THR A 70 -7.23 17.02 -2.66
N ALA A 71 -6.58 17.23 -3.81
CA ALA A 71 -5.13 17.16 -4.00
C ALA A 71 -4.53 15.86 -3.43
N ALA A 72 -5.21 14.73 -3.62
CA ALA A 72 -4.81 13.44 -3.06
C ALA A 72 -3.51 12.93 -3.70
N PRO A 73 -2.48 12.53 -2.92
CA PRO A 73 -1.20 12.05 -3.47
C PRO A 73 -1.34 10.81 -4.38
N TYR A 74 -2.38 10.01 -4.15
CA TYR A 74 -2.65 8.79 -4.91
C TYR A 74 -3.82 8.92 -5.89
N ALA A 75 -4.18 10.14 -6.33
CA ALA A 75 -5.27 10.36 -7.28
C ALA A 75 -5.12 9.50 -8.55
N SER A 76 -3.89 9.38 -9.07
CA SER A 76 -3.58 8.57 -10.26
C SER A 76 -3.77 7.05 -10.06
N TYR A 77 -4.00 6.57 -8.83
CA TYR A 77 -4.15 5.13 -8.58
C TYR A 77 -5.35 4.53 -9.33
N LEU A 78 -6.45 5.29 -9.47
CA LEU A 78 -7.61 4.86 -10.26
C LEU A 78 -7.33 4.78 -11.77
N SER A 79 -6.28 5.44 -12.25
CA SER A 79 -5.81 5.28 -13.64
C SER A 79 -5.13 3.93 -13.86
N TYR A 80 -4.50 3.32 -12.83
CA TYR A 80 -3.98 1.95 -12.92
C TYR A 80 -5.10 0.92 -12.98
N LEU A 81 -6.21 1.18 -12.30
CA LEU A 81 -7.47 0.43 -12.44
C LEU A 81 -8.20 0.70 -13.74
N GLN A 82 -7.70 1.61 -14.58
CA GLN A 82 -8.33 2.03 -15.84
C GLN A 82 -9.79 2.51 -15.66
N VAL A 83 -10.13 3.03 -14.46
CA VAL A 83 -11.50 3.49 -14.19
C VAL A 83 -11.87 4.59 -15.18
N GLU A 84 -13.03 4.45 -15.81
CA GLU A 84 -13.52 5.40 -16.80
C GLU A 84 -13.51 6.84 -16.25
N ASN A 85 -12.99 7.76 -17.04
CA ASN A 85 -12.85 9.19 -16.74
C ASN A 85 -11.86 9.55 -15.62
N ALA A 86 -11.20 8.61 -14.96
CA ALA A 86 -10.30 8.93 -13.83
C ALA A 86 -9.25 9.96 -14.20
N GLN A 87 -8.52 9.76 -15.30
CA GLN A 87 -7.46 10.69 -15.74
C GLN A 87 -8.03 12.05 -16.17
N ASP A 88 -9.15 12.08 -16.90
CA ASP A 88 -9.77 13.33 -17.34
C ASP A 88 -10.29 14.17 -16.15
N ILE A 89 -10.72 13.53 -15.07
CA ILE A 89 -11.11 14.22 -13.84
C ILE A 89 -9.88 14.79 -13.13
N ILE A 90 -8.82 14.00 -12.99
CA ILE A 90 -7.56 14.46 -12.40
C ILE A 90 -6.99 15.66 -13.15
N ASP A 91 -7.09 15.65 -14.48
CA ASP A 91 -6.67 16.75 -15.34
C ASP A 91 -7.63 17.97 -15.32
N GLY A 92 -8.73 17.89 -14.57
CA GLY A 92 -9.74 18.95 -14.50
C GLY A 92 -10.65 19.09 -15.73
N LYS A 93 -10.64 18.11 -16.65
CA LYS A 93 -11.46 18.10 -17.88
C LYS A 93 -12.88 17.62 -17.64
N LYS A 94 -13.08 16.80 -16.60
CA LYS A 94 -14.38 16.24 -16.20
C LYS A 94 -14.64 16.44 -14.71
N LYS A 95 -15.89 16.26 -14.29
CA LYS A 95 -16.29 16.39 -12.88
C LYS A 95 -16.14 15.05 -12.16
N PRO A 96 -15.85 15.03 -10.83
CA PRO A 96 -15.77 13.80 -10.04
C PRO A 96 -17.01 12.89 -10.14
N ALA A 97 -18.18 13.48 -10.34
CA ALA A 97 -19.44 12.73 -10.51
C ALA A 97 -19.48 11.84 -11.77
N GLU A 98 -18.62 12.12 -12.77
CA GLU A 98 -18.52 11.37 -14.03
C GLU A 98 -17.57 10.16 -13.95
N LEU A 99 -16.95 9.93 -12.78
CA LEU A 99 -16.10 8.76 -12.57
C LEU A 99 -16.89 7.48 -12.80
N GLY A 100 -16.30 6.52 -13.50
CA GLY A 100 -16.91 5.23 -13.85
C GLY A 100 -17.13 4.29 -12.66
N VAL A 101 -17.77 4.78 -11.60
CA VAL A 101 -18.19 4.01 -10.43
C VAL A 101 -19.62 4.32 -10.07
N GLU A 102 -20.37 3.29 -9.66
CA GLU A 102 -21.76 3.46 -9.24
C GLU A 102 -22.14 2.56 -8.05
N ALA A 103 -23.07 3.02 -7.23
CA ALA A 103 -23.81 2.22 -6.29
C ALA A 103 -25.14 1.84 -6.94
N LYS A 104 -25.27 0.59 -7.39
CA LYS A 104 -26.51 0.07 -7.98
C LYS A 104 -27.63 0.02 -6.95
N ASP A 105 -27.27 -0.29 -5.73
CA ASP A 105 -28.04 -0.26 -4.50
C ASP A 105 -27.06 -0.08 -3.31
N ASP A 106 -27.52 -0.11 -2.09
CA ASP A 106 -26.71 0.09 -0.90
C ASP A 106 -25.57 -0.94 -0.76
N TYR A 107 -25.69 -2.12 -1.38
CA TYR A 107 -24.74 -3.24 -1.19
C TYR A 107 -24.16 -3.77 -2.50
N THR A 108 -24.35 -3.06 -3.59
CA THR A 108 -23.79 -3.43 -4.90
C THR A 108 -22.97 -2.26 -5.46
N PHE A 109 -21.65 -2.40 -5.40
CA PHE A 109 -20.70 -1.42 -5.92
C PHE A 109 -20.15 -1.89 -7.27
N VAL A 110 -20.21 -1.03 -8.29
CA VAL A 110 -19.79 -1.36 -9.65
C VAL A 110 -18.69 -0.42 -10.12
N VAL A 111 -17.69 -0.97 -10.78
CA VAL A 111 -16.55 -0.26 -11.37
C VAL A 111 -16.50 -0.53 -12.87
N HIS A 112 -16.48 0.54 -13.67
CA HIS A 112 -16.34 0.50 -15.12
C HIS A 112 -14.95 0.93 -15.52
N ALA A 113 -14.23 0.08 -16.28
CA ALA A 113 -12.91 0.34 -16.80
C ALA A 113 -12.91 0.52 -18.32
N THR A 114 -12.06 1.41 -18.82
CA THR A 114 -11.88 1.67 -20.26
C THR A 114 -11.22 0.49 -20.98
N ASN A 115 -10.32 -0.21 -20.30
CA ASN A 115 -9.56 -1.36 -20.81
C ASN A 115 -9.73 -2.57 -19.90
N PRO A 116 -9.45 -3.80 -20.38
CA PRO A 116 -9.45 -5.00 -19.53
C PRO A 116 -8.49 -4.89 -18.35
N VAL A 117 -8.98 -5.18 -17.13
CA VAL A 117 -8.18 -5.15 -15.89
C VAL A 117 -8.37 -6.45 -15.11
N PRO A 118 -7.77 -7.57 -15.54
CA PRO A 118 -7.94 -8.86 -14.85
C PRO A 118 -7.39 -8.87 -13.42
N TYR A 119 -6.52 -7.94 -13.08
CA TYR A 119 -5.91 -7.76 -11.76
C TYR A 119 -6.64 -6.73 -10.88
N ALA A 120 -7.82 -6.27 -11.25
CA ALA A 120 -8.55 -5.21 -10.56
C ALA A 120 -8.72 -5.48 -9.05
N VAL A 121 -9.09 -6.70 -8.69
CA VAL A 121 -9.34 -7.08 -7.28
C VAL A 121 -8.11 -6.88 -6.41
N SER A 122 -6.92 -7.26 -6.89
CA SER A 122 -5.66 -7.04 -6.16
C SER A 122 -5.40 -5.56 -5.90
N LEU A 123 -5.72 -4.69 -6.87
CA LEU A 123 -5.54 -3.25 -6.70
C LEU A 123 -6.48 -2.65 -5.65
N THR A 124 -7.65 -3.26 -5.40
CA THR A 124 -8.61 -2.74 -4.41
C THR A 124 -8.14 -2.91 -2.97
N THR A 125 -7.07 -3.65 -2.72
CA THR A 125 -6.44 -3.75 -1.38
C THR A 125 -5.69 -2.48 -0.97
N HIS A 126 -5.40 -1.58 -1.92
CA HIS A 126 -4.61 -0.40 -1.62
C HIS A 126 -5.37 0.62 -0.75
N GLN A 127 -4.66 1.21 0.19
CA GLN A 127 -5.22 2.16 1.17
C GLN A 127 -5.96 3.38 0.58
N SER A 128 -5.64 3.79 -0.64
CA SER A 128 -6.33 4.91 -1.29
C SER A 128 -7.74 4.58 -1.74
N LEU A 129 -8.10 3.29 -1.78
CA LEU A 129 -9.40 2.79 -2.22
C LEU A 129 -10.33 2.37 -1.06
N LEU A 130 -9.91 2.65 0.17
CA LEU A 130 -10.73 2.45 1.36
C LEU A 130 -11.98 3.35 1.34
N PRO A 131 -13.11 2.88 1.87
CA PRO A 131 -14.33 3.69 1.94
C PRO A 131 -14.16 4.84 2.93
N LEU A 132 -14.96 5.88 2.77
CA LEU A 132 -15.05 6.99 3.70
C LEU A 132 -16.50 7.17 4.17
N PRO A 133 -16.75 7.49 5.45
CA PRO A 133 -18.09 7.71 5.98
C PRO A 133 -18.67 9.01 5.40
N GLN A 134 -19.34 8.92 4.25
CA GLN A 134 -19.80 10.06 3.45
C GLN A 134 -20.49 11.12 4.31
N LYS A 135 -21.49 10.72 5.09
CA LYS A 135 -22.27 11.65 5.95
C LYS A 135 -21.41 12.43 6.94
N VAL A 136 -20.38 11.78 7.48
CA VAL A 136 -19.48 12.40 8.45
C VAL A 136 -18.55 13.39 7.76
N VAL A 137 -17.96 12.97 6.64
CA VAL A 137 -17.04 13.80 5.86
C VAL A 137 -17.74 15.04 5.29
N GLU A 138 -18.92 14.88 4.73
CA GLU A 138 -19.71 16.00 4.20
C GLU A 138 -20.13 16.99 5.29
N LYS A 139 -20.48 16.49 6.49
CA LYS A 139 -20.88 17.33 7.62
C LYS A 139 -19.73 18.10 8.23
N LEU A 140 -18.53 17.51 8.33
CA LEU A 140 -17.43 18.03 9.12
C LEU A 140 -16.28 18.60 8.28
N GLY A 141 -16.29 18.40 6.96
CA GLY A 141 -15.16 18.78 6.10
C GLY A 141 -13.85 18.19 6.62
N ASP A 142 -12.76 18.95 6.60
CA ASP A 142 -11.43 18.47 7.03
C ASP A 142 -11.35 18.10 8.52
N ALA A 143 -12.34 18.49 9.32
CA ALA A 143 -12.36 18.14 10.74
C ALA A 143 -12.74 16.66 10.99
N TRP A 144 -13.18 15.91 9.99
CA TRP A 144 -13.55 14.50 10.14
C TRP A 144 -12.40 13.60 10.61
N VAL A 145 -11.14 13.98 10.30
CA VAL A 145 -9.93 13.23 10.70
C VAL A 145 -9.52 13.43 12.15
N LYS A 146 -10.12 14.43 12.85
CA LYS A 146 -9.82 14.67 14.26
C LYS A 146 -10.34 13.51 15.10
N LYS A 147 -9.61 13.18 16.18
CA LYS A 147 -9.93 12.05 17.05
C LYS A 147 -11.41 12.00 17.45
N GLU A 148 -11.95 13.12 17.90
CA GLU A 148 -13.34 13.23 18.37
C GLU A 148 -14.40 13.02 17.29
N ASN A 149 -14.01 13.10 16.04
CA ASN A 149 -14.88 13.02 14.86
C ASN A 149 -14.64 11.75 14.02
N TYR A 150 -13.54 11.05 14.31
CA TYR A 150 -13.12 9.96 13.44
C TYR A 150 -14.06 8.77 13.53
N VAL A 151 -14.56 8.35 12.38
CA VAL A 151 -15.44 7.19 12.22
C VAL A 151 -14.78 6.24 11.23
N GLY A 152 -14.50 5.02 11.67
CA GLY A 152 -13.90 3.97 10.87
C GLY A 152 -14.76 2.71 10.82
N ASN A 153 -14.45 1.82 9.89
CA ASN A 153 -15.11 0.52 9.73
C ASN A 153 -14.14 -0.67 9.91
N GLY A 154 -12.94 -0.40 10.40
CA GLY A 154 -11.92 -1.41 10.65
C GLY A 154 -12.04 -2.07 12.01
N ALA A 155 -11.11 -2.99 12.30
CA ALA A 155 -11.05 -3.74 13.55
C ALA A 155 -10.82 -2.86 14.79
N TYR A 156 -10.28 -1.67 14.60
CA TYR A 156 -9.98 -0.72 15.67
C TYR A 156 -10.58 0.65 15.42
N LYS A 157 -10.82 1.37 16.54
CA LYS A 157 -11.18 2.79 16.58
C LYS A 157 -9.97 3.62 17.01
N LEU A 158 -9.94 4.87 16.59
CA LEU A 158 -8.94 5.82 17.02
C LEU A 158 -9.22 6.26 18.47
N ALA A 159 -8.42 5.79 19.42
CA ALA A 159 -8.55 6.14 20.83
C ALA A 159 -7.83 7.46 21.16
N ASN A 160 -6.63 7.69 20.59
CA ASN A 160 -5.88 8.91 20.78
C ASN A 160 -4.91 9.17 19.64
N HIS A 161 -4.56 10.44 19.40
CA HIS A 161 -3.54 10.86 18.44
C HIS A 161 -2.80 12.09 18.96
N ILE A 162 -1.53 11.90 19.31
CA ILE A 162 -0.61 12.98 19.68
C ILE A 162 0.42 13.07 18.55
N ILE A 163 0.41 14.20 17.85
CA ILE A 163 1.27 14.42 16.67
C ILE A 163 2.74 14.26 17.07
N ASN A 164 3.50 13.51 16.27
CA ASN A 164 4.92 13.19 16.48
C ASN A 164 5.23 12.40 17.76
N GLU A 165 4.23 11.87 18.44
CA GLU A 165 4.41 11.05 19.63
C GLU A 165 3.81 9.67 19.48
N LYS A 166 2.47 9.58 19.38
CA LYS A 166 1.79 8.27 19.33
C LYS A 166 0.41 8.33 18.71
N ILE A 167 -0.05 7.17 18.26
CA ILE A 167 -1.43 6.88 17.87
C ILE A 167 -1.89 5.69 18.69
N GLU A 168 -3.00 5.81 19.39
CA GLU A 168 -3.59 4.76 20.23
C GLU A 168 -4.88 4.26 19.61
N PHE A 169 -5.03 2.95 19.58
CA PHE A 169 -6.17 2.24 19.04
C PHE A 169 -6.87 1.44 20.12
N GLU A 170 -8.18 1.36 20.05
CA GLU A 170 -9.01 0.46 20.85
C GLU A 170 -9.86 -0.42 19.95
N ARG A 171 -10.13 -1.65 20.37
CA ARG A 171 -10.96 -2.61 19.64
C ARG A 171 -12.32 -2.02 19.29
N ASN A 172 -12.78 -2.26 18.06
CA ASN A 172 -14.06 -1.81 17.55
C ASN A 172 -15.10 -2.95 17.64
N PRO A 173 -15.99 -2.98 18.65
CA PRO A 173 -16.96 -4.07 18.79
C PRO A 173 -18.05 -4.07 17.71
N LEU A 174 -18.10 -3.03 16.86
CA LEU A 174 -19.01 -2.96 15.72
C LEU A 174 -18.37 -3.45 14.40
N TYR A 175 -17.09 -3.83 14.45
CA TYR A 175 -16.43 -4.44 13.30
C TYR A 175 -17.10 -5.79 12.97
N TRP A 176 -17.43 -6.04 11.71
CA TRP A 176 -18.16 -7.25 11.31
C TRP A 176 -17.45 -8.54 11.70
N ASN A 177 -16.12 -8.54 11.74
CA ASN A 177 -15.30 -9.69 12.12
C ASN A 177 -14.64 -9.53 13.50
N ASP A 178 -15.27 -8.77 14.39
CA ASP A 178 -14.73 -8.48 15.73
C ASP A 178 -14.38 -9.75 16.53
N LYS A 179 -15.12 -10.86 16.33
CA LYS A 179 -14.86 -12.14 16.99
C LYS A 179 -13.44 -12.69 16.74
N GLU A 180 -12.81 -12.33 15.64
CA GLU A 180 -11.42 -12.72 15.29
C GLU A 180 -10.39 -11.68 15.80
N THR A 181 -10.83 -10.56 16.37
CA THR A 181 -9.95 -9.53 16.91
C THR A 181 -9.46 -9.91 18.30
N VAL A 182 -8.22 -10.36 18.42
CA VAL A 182 -7.63 -10.86 19.69
C VAL A 182 -7.08 -9.72 20.55
N ILE A 183 -6.43 -8.72 19.94
CA ILE A 183 -5.78 -7.61 20.65
C ILE A 183 -6.81 -6.53 20.96
N ASN A 184 -6.91 -6.12 22.22
CA ASN A 184 -7.90 -5.12 22.64
C ASN A 184 -7.47 -3.69 22.41
N SER A 185 -6.17 -3.41 22.44
CA SER A 185 -5.60 -2.08 22.20
C SER A 185 -4.20 -2.17 21.62
N ALA A 186 -3.83 -1.17 20.84
CA ALA A 186 -2.48 -1.05 20.28
C ALA A 186 -2.03 0.41 20.33
N THR A 187 -0.73 0.64 20.51
CA THR A 187 -0.12 1.96 20.47
C THR A 187 1.00 1.98 19.46
N PHE A 188 0.91 2.86 18.49
CA PHE A 188 1.98 3.11 17.52
C PHE A 188 2.77 4.35 17.97
N LEU A 189 4.05 4.18 18.25
CA LEU A 189 4.94 5.24 18.65
C LEU A 189 5.67 5.83 17.43
N ALA A 190 5.80 7.15 17.40
CA ALA A 190 6.52 7.86 16.35
C ALA A 190 8.03 7.85 16.67
N ILE A 191 8.72 6.74 16.38
CA ILE A 191 10.16 6.58 16.57
C ILE A 191 10.83 6.65 15.21
N GLU A 192 11.63 7.68 14.98
CA GLU A 192 12.30 7.92 13.68
C GLU A 192 13.62 7.15 13.55
N ASN A 193 14.33 6.92 14.68
CA ASN A 193 15.64 6.29 14.67
C ASN A 193 15.53 4.77 14.92
N PRO A 194 15.90 3.92 13.94
CA PRO A 194 15.81 2.46 14.10
C PRO A 194 16.63 1.88 15.25
N SER A 195 17.77 2.49 15.61
CA SER A 195 18.57 2.03 16.74
C SER A 195 17.90 2.32 18.09
N THR A 196 17.17 3.43 18.19
CA THR A 196 16.34 3.76 19.36
C THR A 196 15.17 2.77 19.48
N ASP A 197 14.57 2.40 18.36
CA ASP A 197 13.48 1.42 18.27
C ASP A 197 13.95 0.05 18.84
N VAL A 198 15.09 -0.44 18.36
CA VAL A 198 15.72 -1.67 18.87
C VAL A 198 16.07 -1.58 20.37
N ALA A 199 16.60 -0.44 20.82
CA ALA A 199 16.95 -0.26 22.24
C ALA A 199 15.72 -0.35 23.15
N ARG A 200 14.60 0.24 22.73
CA ARG A 200 13.32 0.19 23.46
C ARG A 200 12.69 -1.19 23.45
N TYR A 201 12.76 -1.91 22.32
CA TYR A 201 12.34 -3.30 22.26
C TYR A 201 13.11 -4.17 23.27
N ARG A 202 14.44 -4.03 23.32
CA ARG A 202 15.29 -4.75 24.30
C ARG A 202 15.00 -4.39 25.76
N ALA A 203 14.55 -3.16 26.02
CA ALA A 203 14.15 -2.71 27.35
C ALA A 203 12.76 -3.24 27.77
N GLY A 204 12.01 -3.85 26.85
CA GLY A 204 10.63 -4.30 27.09
C GLY A 204 9.58 -3.19 26.96
N ASP A 205 9.95 -2.03 26.38
CA ASP A 205 9.05 -0.91 26.15
C ASP A 205 8.21 -1.07 24.86
N LEU A 206 8.59 -2.01 23.99
CA LEU A 206 7.92 -2.30 22.72
C LEU A 206 7.71 -3.80 22.56
N ASP A 207 6.57 -4.20 22.06
CA ASP A 207 6.26 -5.57 21.64
C ASP A 207 6.79 -5.87 20.24
N MET A 208 6.95 -4.84 19.40
CA MET A 208 7.44 -4.95 18.03
C MET A 208 8.12 -3.66 17.60
N THR A 209 9.26 -3.78 16.90
CA THR A 209 9.90 -2.63 16.25
C THR A 209 9.18 -2.25 14.97
N SER A 210 9.52 -1.07 14.42
CA SER A 210 9.18 -0.75 13.03
C SER A 210 9.88 -1.72 12.06
N TYR A 211 9.47 -1.74 10.80
CA TYR A 211 9.98 -2.68 9.78
C TYR A 211 11.41 -2.40 9.30
N ALA A 212 12.08 -1.38 9.80
CA ALA A 212 13.45 -1.03 9.42
C ALA A 212 14.42 -1.30 10.59
N LEU A 213 15.13 -2.41 10.56
CA LEU A 213 16.22 -2.66 11.50
C LEU A 213 17.53 -2.01 11.01
N PRO A 214 18.40 -1.52 11.91
CA PRO A 214 19.71 -0.98 11.51
C PRO A 214 20.54 -2.06 10.81
N PRO A 215 21.03 -1.85 9.57
CA PRO A 215 21.81 -2.85 8.84
C PRO A 215 23.04 -3.32 9.61
N GLU A 216 23.74 -2.40 10.28
CA GLU A 216 24.94 -2.70 11.08
C GLU A 216 24.67 -3.56 12.32
N GLN A 217 23.43 -3.60 12.80
CA GLN A 217 23.03 -4.41 13.96
C GLN A 217 22.35 -5.72 13.55
N PHE A 218 21.92 -5.85 12.31
CA PHE A 218 21.04 -6.93 11.86
C PHE A 218 21.61 -8.32 12.15
N ALA A 219 22.83 -8.61 11.72
CA ALA A 219 23.49 -9.91 11.95
C ALA A 219 23.69 -10.24 13.44
N LYS A 220 23.90 -9.21 14.26
CA LYS A 220 24.00 -9.35 15.72
C LYS A 220 22.64 -9.66 16.32
N LEU A 221 21.59 -8.93 15.92
CA LEU A 221 20.23 -9.14 16.39
C LEU A 221 19.71 -10.54 16.07
N GLN A 222 19.97 -11.05 14.86
CA GLN A 222 19.61 -12.44 14.51
C GLN A 222 20.22 -13.49 15.43
N LYS A 223 21.43 -13.25 15.93
CA LYS A 223 22.13 -14.18 16.84
C LYS A 223 21.66 -14.04 18.29
N GLU A 224 21.37 -12.81 18.74
CA GLU A 224 21.03 -12.53 20.13
C GLU A 224 19.53 -12.74 20.40
N LEU A 225 18.67 -12.62 19.37
CA LEU A 225 17.22 -12.74 19.45
C LEU A 225 16.73 -13.79 18.42
N PRO A 226 17.11 -15.07 18.61
CA PRO A 226 16.75 -16.12 17.67
C PRO A 226 15.23 -16.34 17.67
N GLY A 227 14.63 -16.27 16.48
CA GLY A 227 13.17 -16.41 16.31
C GLY A 227 12.36 -15.13 16.50
N GLU A 228 13.00 -13.99 16.82
CA GLU A 228 12.35 -12.70 16.97
C GLU A 228 12.66 -11.73 15.81
N VAL A 229 13.68 -12.06 15.00
CA VAL A 229 14.04 -11.27 13.80
C VAL A 229 13.49 -11.93 12.56
N PHE A 230 12.51 -11.29 11.94
CA PHE A 230 11.82 -11.79 10.74
C PHE A 230 12.24 -10.98 9.51
N THR A 231 12.41 -11.69 8.40
CA THR A 231 12.66 -11.07 7.09
C THR A 231 11.55 -11.49 6.13
N THR A 232 10.83 -10.55 5.59
CA THR A 232 9.78 -10.79 4.60
C THR A 232 10.17 -10.16 3.26
N ARG A 233 9.85 -10.83 2.16
CA ARG A 233 10.04 -10.27 0.82
C ARG A 233 8.96 -9.23 0.53
N THR A 234 9.39 -8.10 0.02
CA THR A 234 8.50 -7.03 -0.44
C THR A 234 8.52 -6.98 -1.96
N LEU A 235 7.36 -6.87 -2.59
CA LEU A 235 7.23 -6.71 -4.05
C LEU A 235 7.65 -5.30 -4.47
N ALA A 236 8.91 -4.97 -4.22
CA ALA A 236 9.49 -3.67 -4.50
C ALA A 236 10.91 -3.80 -5.04
N THR A 237 11.28 -2.93 -5.97
CA THR A 237 12.63 -2.79 -6.48
C THR A 237 13.13 -1.40 -6.13
N TYR A 238 14.26 -1.34 -5.42
CA TYR A 238 14.95 -0.07 -5.19
C TYR A 238 15.79 0.29 -6.43
N SER A 239 15.62 1.48 -6.95
CA SER A 239 16.33 1.97 -8.13
C SER A 239 16.72 3.45 -7.98
N TYR A 240 17.78 3.85 -8.67
CA TYR A 240 18.09 5.25 -8.89
C TYR A 240 17.36 5.74 -10.14
N GLU A 241 16.55 6.77 -9.99
CA GLU A 241 15.85 7.41 -11.11
C GLU A 241 16.76 8.47 -11.73
N LEU A 242 17.05 8.32 -13.02
CA LEU A 242 17.88 9.24 -13.78
C LEU A 242 17.00 10.16 -14.64
N ASN A 243 17.19 11.48 -14.51
CA ASN A 243 16.45 12.44 -15.30
C ASN A 243 16.95 12.46 -16.76
N ASN A 244 16.30 11.71 -17.63
CA ASN A 244 16.66 11.55 -19.05
C ASN A 244 16.59 12.84 -19.87
N LYS A 245 16.03 13.93 -19.34
CA LYS A 245 15.92 15.22 -20.01
C LYS A 245 17.01 16.19 -19.59
N LYS A 246 17.93 15.79 -18.72
CA LYS A 246 19.03 16.63 -18.23
C LYS A 246 20.39 15.96 -18.42
N ALA A 247 21.39 16.73 -18.91
CA ALA A 247 22.76 16.28 -18.95
C ALA A 247 23.28 15.98 -17.53
N PRO A 248 24.13 14.95 -17.35
CA PRO A 248 24.64 14.05 -18.38
C PRO A 248 23.74 12.85 -18.69
N PHE A 249 22.59 12.74 -18.03
CA PHE A 249 21.73 11.55 -18.09
C PHE A 249 20.81 11.50 -19.31
N ASP A 250 20.78 12.53 -20.14
CA ASP A 250 20.19 12.51 -21.48
C ASP A 250 20.97 11.58 -22.44
N ASN A 251 22.26 11.35 -22.17
CA ASN A 251 23.08 10.40 -22.91
C ASN A 251 22.83 8.95 -22.41
N VAL A 252 22.35 8.08 -23.31
CA VAL A 252 22.06 6.67 -22.99
C VAL A 252 23.31 5.89 -22.58
N ASN A 253 24.48 6.22 -23.15
CA ASN A 253 25.73 5.52 -22.84
C ASN A 253 26.20 5.80 -21.40
N ILE A 254 26.02 7.02 -20.91
CA ILE A 254 26.29 7.34 -19.50
C ILE A 254 25.38 6.54 -18.56
N ARG A 255 24.09 6.42 -18.88
CA ARG A 255 23.17 5.61 -18.07
C ARG A 255 23.56 4.12 -18.08
N LYS A 256 23.98 3.60 -19.24
CA LYS A 256 24.49 2.22 -19.34
C LYS A 256 25.77 2.01 -18.55
N ALA A 257 26.73 2.93 -18.67
CA ALA A 257 28.00 2.88 -17.94
C ALA A 257 27.79 2.83 -16.42
N LEU A 258 26.92 3.70 -15.88
CA LEU A 258 26.54 3.68 -14.47
C LEU A 258 25.91 2.35 -14.06
N ASN A 259 25.06 1.79 -14.91
CA ASN A 259 24.40 0.52 -14.62
C ASN A 259 25.39 -0.67 -14.63
N LEU A 260 26.37 -0.67 -15.52
CA LEU A 260 27.40 -1.70 -15.64
C LEU A 260 28.42 -1.63 -14.49
N SER A 261 28.84 -0.41 -14.09
CA SER A 261 29.87 -0.18 -13.08
C SER A 261 29.41 -0.50 -11.64
N LEU A 262 28.11 -0.68 -11.40
CA LEU A 262 27.57 -0.90 -10.06
C LEU A 262 27.59 -2.38 -9.66
N ASP A 263 28.37 -2.72 -8.62
CA ASP A 263 28.34 -4.04 -8.01
C ASP A 263 27.20 -4.13 -7.00
N ARG A 264 26.07 -4.70 -7.44
CA ARG A 264 24.89 -4.86 -6.61
C ARG A 264 25.06 -5.85 -5.48
N HIS A 265 25.94 -6.86 -5.65
CA HIS A 265 26.24 -7.83 -4.58
C HIS A 265 26.98 -7.18 -3.41
N VAL A 266 27.87 -6.22 -3.68
CA VAL A 266 28.47 -5.44 -2.60
C VAL A 266 27.42 -4.70 -1.80
N ILE A 267 26.44 -4.11 -2.46
CA ILE A 267 25.35 -3.38 -1.80
C ILE A 267 24.47 -4.33 -0.99
N THR A 268 23.96 -5.40 -1.60
CA THR A 268 22.99 -6.30 -0.95
C THR A 268 23.63 -7.16 0.13
N ASP A 269 24.83 -7.70 -0.12
CA ASP A 269 25.42 -8.74 0.72
C ASP A 269 26.39 -8.15 1.77
N LYS A 270 27.05 -7.01 1.46
CA LYS A 270 28.07 -6.43 2.33
C LYS A 270 27.61 -5.17 3.08
N VAL A 271 26.82 -4.32 2.42
CA VAL A 271 26.35 -3.05 3.02
C VAL A 271 25.04 -3.26 3.76
N LEU A 272 24.04 -3.84 3.11
CA LEU A 272 22.73 -4.05 3.69
C LEU A 272 22.65 -5.34 4.53
N GLY A 273 23.00 -6.49 3.95
CA GLY A 273 23.10 -7.76 4.63
C GLY A 273 21.80 -8.30 5.26
N GLN A 274 20.64 -7.81 4.83
CA GLN A 274 19.34 -8.11 5.43
C GLN A 274 18.47 -9.03 4.55
N GLY A 275 19.07 -9.68 3.54
CA GLY A 275 18.36 -10.61 2.64
C GLY A 275 17.82 -9.97 1.36
N GLN A 276 18.19 -8.73 1.04
CA GLN A 276 17.87 -8.10 -0.25
C GLN A 276 18.51 -8.90 -1.40
N THR A 277 17.79 -9.02 -2.50
CA THR A 277 18.26 -9.72 -3.70
C THR A 277 18.73 -8.72 -4.75
N PRO A 278 19.97 -8.84 -5.28
CA PRO A 278 20.42 -7.99 -6.38
C PRO A 278 19.59 -8.27 -7.63
N THR A 279 19.17 -7.21 -8.32
CA THR A 279 18.41 -7.34 -9.58
C THR A 279 18.93 -6.35 -10.63
N TYR A 280 18.76 -6.71 -11.90
CA TYR A 280 19.11 -5.91 -13.07
C TYR A 280 17.88 -5.55 -13.91
N VAL A 281 16.69 -5.85 -13.37
CA VAL A 281 15.38 -5.56 -13.98
C VAL A 281 14.49 -4.82 -13.00
N PHE A 282 13.52 -4.09 -13.53
CA PHE A 282 12.63 -3.27 -12.72
C PHE A 282 11.64 -4.14 -11.91
N THR A 283 11.05 -5.14 -12.55
CA THR A 283 10.04 -5.98 -11.90
C THR A 283 10.70 -7.08 -11.08
N PRO A 284 10.33 -7.27 -9.80
CA PRO A 284 10.86 -8.35 -8.98
C PRO A 284 10.58 -9.73 -9.59
N THR A 285 11.61 -10.59 -9.64
CA THR A 285 11.50 -11.94 -10.27
C THR A 285 10.72 -12.95 -9.42
N TYR A 286 10.35 -12.61 -8.22
CA TYR A 286 9.60 -13.48 -7.29
C TYR A 286 8.10 -13.15 -7.19
N ILE A 287 7.56 -12.29 -8.08
CA ILE A 287 6.13 -12.19 -8.30
C ILE A 287 5.63 -13.48 -8.98
N GLU A 288 4.35 -13.77 -8.89
CA GLU A 288 3.77 -15.02 -9.37
C GLU A 288 4.10 -15.31 -10.84
N GLU A 289 4.05 -14.27 -11.69
CA GLU A 289 4.42 -14.32 -13.10
C GLU A 289 5.90 -13.97 -13.35
N GLY A 290 6.67 -13.77 -12.31
CA GLY A 290 8.05 -13.30 -12.40
C GLY A 290 9.03 -14.27 -13.04
N HIS A 291 8.65 -15.55 -13.18
CA HIS A 291 9.46 -16.56 -13.87
C HIS A 291 9.66 -16.25 -15.36
N PHE A 292 8.84 -15.41 -15.97
CA PHE A 292 9.03 -14.91 -17.33
C PHE A 292 10.07 -13.79 -17.43
N ILE A 293 10.44 -13.16 -16.30
CA ILE A 293 11.35 -12.03 -16.28
C ILE A 293 12.78 -12.55 -16.36
N GLN A 294 13.43 -12.24 -17.48
CA GLN A 294 14.84 -12.63 -17.69
C GLN A 294 15.76 -11.46 -17.28
N GLN A 295 16.80 -11.80 -16.52
CA GLN A 295 17.89 -10.87 -16.24
C GLN A 295 18.68 -10.62 -17.55
N PRO A 296 19.16 -9.39 -17.81
CA PRO A 296 19.97 -9.11 -18.99
C PRO A 296 21.28 -9.90 -18.97
N ALA A 297 21.84 -10.20 -20.16
CA ALA A 297 23.02 -11.05 -20.29
C ALA A 297 24.21 -10.58 -19.43
N TYR A 298 24.48 -9.28 -19.39
CA TYR A 298 25.56 -8.69 -18.61
C TYR A 298 25.44 -8.92 -17.08
N SER A 299 24.26 -9.30 -16.59
CA SER A 299 24.08 -9.63 -15.17
C SER A 299 24.96 -10.80 -14.71
N LYS A 300 25.34 -11.68 -15.63
CA LYS A 300 26.18 -12.86 -15.41
C LYS A 300 27.67 -12.61 -15.65
N GLU A 301 28.02 -11.45 -16.18
CA GLU A 301 29.39 -11.10 -16.48
C GLU A 301 30.15 -10.68 -15.22
N PRO A 302 31.44 -11.01 -15.12
CA PRO A 302 32.30 -10.51 -14.04
C PRO A 302 32.36 -8.98 -14.01
N MET A 303 32.50 -8.40 -12.81
CA MET A 303 32.61 -6.93 -12.67
C MET A 303 33.74 -6.32 -13.49
N ALA A 304 34.87 -7.03 -13.65
CA ALA A 304 35.99 -6.54 -14.49
C ALA A 304 35.56 -6.32 -15.93
N GLN A 305 34.86 -7.28 -16.54
CA GLN A 305 34.34 -7.16 -17.91
C GLN A 305 33.30 -6.04 -18.02
N ARG A 306 32.36 -5.96 -17.09
CA ARG A 306 31.36 -4.89 -17.06
C ARG A 306 31.97 -3.50 -16.93
N ASN A 307 33.05 -3.38 -16.14
CA ASN A 307 33.76 -2.10 -16.00
C ASN A 307 34.49 -1.71 -17.28
N GLU A 308 35.05 -2.66 -18.04
CA GLU A 308 35.66 -2.38 -19.36
C GLU A 308 34.61 -1.88 -20.37
N GLU A 309 33.40 -2.45 -20.36
CA GLU A 309 32.28 -2.00 -21.20
C GLU A 309 31.71 -0.64 -20.78
N ALA A 310 31.91 -0.25 -19.53
CA ALA A 310 31.41 1.00 -18.96
C ALA A 310 32.29 2.24 -19.34
N ILE A 311 33.52 2.02 -19.78
CA ILE A 311 34.49 3.07 -20.20
C ILE A 311 34.25 3.45 -21.66
#